data_7a70ae53ebcd0baaf55ee1cb1e6dc6d8
#
_entry.id   7a70ae53ebcd0baaf55ee1cb1e6dc6d8
#
_cell.length_a   1.000
_cell.length_b   1.000
_cell.length_c   1.000
_cell.angle_alpha   90.00
_cell.angle_beta   90.00
_cell.angle_gamma   90.00
#
_symmetry.space_group_name_H-M   'P 1'
#
loop_
_entity.id
_entity.type
_entity.pdbx_description
1 polymer ?
#
loop_
_entity_poly.entity_id
_entity_poly.type
_entity_poly.pdbx_seq_one_letter_code
_entity_poly.pdbx_strand_id
1 'polypeptide(L)'
;MKDLKHLIYFENLLQEAQNELVTQAVNEGKLALGYNCYYIPEVLLNLPGCFSSRLRAPRCSSTDVATYYMTNRNCPYVRSILERGIEGGYNYLSALFGAESCAAMERMQEHFFLINPVKNDKFFVTIIDPPMKGDKTSLDYYKAQLKLKVLDELEKRFGIDTSEAALRKAVEDFNELCDTITEIGNYRKLENPPITGYEFHVIQLVSQVCPHELILPYIKETLEEIKTREPEPKFPFRARIVMVGSEIDDPDFTKLVEMCGAMVVADRYCFGSFPSRERIDIAPGESAYDAICRHYLHWNQCARFMSGDKIDQRHTEVKRLVDEFHADGVVYENMKFCEFWSYEKVLGSFVLQSEMGVPCCTIEKEYALGSVGQLRTRFQAFVESLEIKKINA
;
A
#
# COMPACT_ATOMS: atom_id res chain seq x y z
N MET A 1 8.94 24.53 -7.73
CA MET A 1 7.49 24.21 -7.91
C MET A 1 6.74 24.66 -6.67
N LYS A 2 5.59 25.34 -6.80
CA LYS A 2 4.75 25.71 -5.66
C LYS A 2 4.16 24.42 -5.02
N ASP A 3 4.02 24.38 -3.69
CA ASP A 3 3.39 23.24 -3.04
C ASP A 3 1.94 23.08 -3.49
N LEU A 4 1.47 21.83 -3.59
CA LEU A 4 0.08 21.54 -3.90
C LEU A 4 -0.82 22.09 -2.80
N LYS A 5 -1.96 22.66 -3.19
CA LYS A 5 -2.93 23.32 -2.28
C LYS A 5 -3.28 22.44 -1.08
N HIS A 6 -3.50 21.15 -1.32
CA HIS A 6 -3.93 20.20 -0.29
C HIS A 6 -2.79 19.39 0.36
N LEU A 7 -1.52 19.59 -0.03
CA LEU A 7 -0.41 18.76 0.46
C LEU A 7 -0.31 18.76 2.00
N ILE A 8 -0.26 19.93 2.60
CA ILE A 8 -0.16 20.06 4.07
C ILE A 8 -1.38 19.42 4.77
N TYR A 9 -2.55 19.55 4.17
CA TYR A 9 -3.76 18.91 4.68
C TYR A 9 -3.64 17.39 4.66
N PHE A 10 -3.20 16.82 3.54
CA PHE A 10 -2.96 15.39 3.41
C PHE A 10 -1.87 14.88 4.38
N GLU A 11 -0.77 15.61 4.52
CA GLU A 11 0.29 15.30 5.49
C GLU A 11 -0.27 15.26 6.92
N ASN A 12 -1.15 16.19 7.29
CA ASN A 12 -1.80 16.22 8.59
C ASN A 12 -2.73 15.01 8.81
N LEU A 13 -3.49 14.59 7.79
CA LEU A 13 -4.33 13.38 7.86
C LEU A 13 -3.50 12.11 8.11
N LEU A 14 -2.23 12.09 7.71
CA LEU A 14 -1.33 10.94 7.91
C LEU A 14 -0.66 10.90 9.28
N GLN A 15 -0.81 11.92 10.12
CA GLN A 15 -0.15 12.00 11.43
C GLN A 15 -0.74 11.05 12.47
N GLU A 16 -2.04 10.72 12.36
CA GLU A 16 -2.75 9.83 13.28
C GLU A 16 -3.58 8.81 12.50
N ALA A 17 -3.72 7.60 13.06
CA ALA A 17 -4.57 6.58 12.46
C ALA A 17 -6.06 6.99 12.48
N GLN A 18 -6.51 7.61 13.57
CA GLN A 18 -7.83 8.23 13.68
C GLN A 18 -7.74 9.71 13.32
N ASN A 19 -7.63 10.02 12.03
CA ASN A 19 -7.63 11.39 11.54
C ASN A 19 -9.04 12.02 11.56
N GLU A 20 -9.12 13.30 11.18
CA GLU A 20 -10.40 14.03 11.25
C GLU A 20 -11.49 13.47 10.32
N LEU A 21 -11.13 12.99 9.11
CA LEU A 21 -12.09 12.39 8.17
C LEU A 21 -12.61 11.04 8.67
N VAL A 22 -11.73 10.24 9.27
CA VAL A 22 -12.13 9.00 9.97
C VAL A 22 -13.07 9.33 11.14
N THR A 23 -12.74 10.34 11.93
CA THR A 23 -13.58 10.79 13.05
C THR A 23 -14.94 11.29 12.56
N GLN A 24 -14.98 12.05 11.47
CA GLN A 24 -16.21 12.52 10.85
C GLN A 24 -17.10 11.33 10.45
N ALA A 25 -16.57 10.39 9.67
CA ALA A 25 -17.35 9.23 9.19
C ALA A 25 -17.89 8.37 10.35
N VAL A 26 -17.08 8.14 11.38
CA VAL A 26 -17.53 7.41 12.58
C VAL A 26 -18.66 8.17 13.31
N ASN A 27 -18.56 9.48 13.44
CA ASN A 27 -19.60 10.31 14.05
C ASN A 27 -20.89 10.34 13.21
N GLU A 28 -20.81 10.18 11.91
CA GLU A 28 -21.94 10.01 10.98
C GLU A 28 -22.54 8.60 11.06
N GLY A 29 -22.00 7.70 11.87
CA GLY A 29 -22.50 6.35 12.12
C GLY A 29 -21.95 5.29 11.20
N LYS A 30 -20.94 5.58 10.38
CA LYS A 30 -20.29 4.59 9.51
C LYS A 30 -19.37 3.67 10.31
N LEU A 31 -19.28 2.43 9.85
CA LEU A 31 -18.41 1.41 10.43
C LEU A 31 -17.00 1.54 9.84
N ALA A 32 -16.01 1.73 10.71
CA ALA A 32 -14.60 1.71 10.32
C ALA A 32 -14.08 0.27 10.31
N LEU A 33 -13.69 -0.22 9.14
CA LEU A 33 -13.24 -1.59 8.92
C LEU A 33 -11.73 -1.61 8.66
N GLY A 34 -10.97 -2.05 9.67
CA GLY A 34 -9.52 -2.12 9.59
C GLY A 34 -9.04 -3.28 8.72
N TYR A 35 -7.96 -3.06 7.97
CA TYR A 35 -7.24 -4.10 7.24
C TYR A 35 -5.76 -3.74 7.11
N ASN A 36 -4.92 -4.71 6.75
CA ASN A 36 -3.47 -4.49 6.64
C ASN A 36 -2.85 -5.13 5.39
N CYS A 37 -3.58 -5.99 4.69
CA CYS A 37 -3.04 -6.71 3.55
C CYS A 37 -4.03 -6.74 2.38
N TYR A 38 -3.53 -6.65 1.16
CA TYR A 38 -4.34 -6.71 -0.06
C TYR A 38 -5.09 -8.01 -0.31
N TYR A 39 -4.76 -9.07 0.42
CA TYR A 39 -5.60 -10.26 0.40
C TYR A 39 -6.98 -10.03 1.00
N ILE A 40 -7.16 -8.93 1.73
CA ILE A 40 -8.48 -8.40 2.07
C ILE A 40 -8.84 -7.34 1.02
N PRO A 41 -9.77 -7.61 0.12
CA PRO A 41 -10.20 -6.63 -0.88
C PRO A 41 -10.83 -5.40 -0.22
N GLU A 42 -10.15 -4.24 -0.26
CA GLU A 42 -10.68 -3.03 0.35
C GLU A 42 -12.06 -2.63 -0.19
N VAL A 43 -12.36 -2.99 -1.44
CA VAL A 43 -13.66 -2.76 -2.07
C VAL A 43 -14.81 -3.43 -1.30
N LEU A 44 -14.58 -4.61 -0.69
CA LEU A 44 -15.56 -5.27 0.16
C LEU A 44 -15.76 -4.58 1.51
N LEU A 45 -14.84 -3.70 1.90
CA LEU A 45 -14.90 -2.93 3.14
C LEU A 45 -15.49 -1.52 2.92
N ASN A 46 -15.79 -1.14 1.67
CA ASN A 46 -16.37 0.13 1.30
C ASN A 46 -17.82 -0.02 0.80
N LEU A 47 -18.56 -0.97 1.37
CA LEU A 47 -19.99 -1.11 1.14
C LEU A 47 -20.77 0.03 1.81
N PRO A 48 -22.03 0.33 1.37
CA PRO A 48 -22.85 1.37 2.02
C PRO A 48 -22.93 1.21 3.53
N GLY A 49 -22.58 2.26 4.26
CA GLY A 49 -22.51 2.26 5.74
C GLY A 49 -21.15 1.88 6.33
N CYS A 50 -20.16 1.53 5.50
CA CYS A 50 -18.81 1.17 5.91
C CYS A 50 -17.75 2.01 5.21
N PHE A 51 -16.54 2.01 5.75
CA PHE A 51 -15.34 2.45 5.06
C PHE A 51 -14.12 1.63 5.49
N SER A 52 -13.21 1.41 4.56
CA SER A 52 -11.94 0.74 4.82
C SER A 52 -10.95 1.69 5.50
N SER A 53 -10.16 1.18 6.43
CA SER A 53 -9.05 1.89 7.06
C SER A 53 -7.83 1.00 7.08
N ARG A 54 -6.84 1.29 6.24
CA ARG A 54 -5.60 0.51 6.23
C ARG A 54 -4.74 0.86 7.43
N LEU A 55 -4.32 -0.16 8.20
CA LEU A 55 -3.61 0.08 9.44
C LEU A 55 -2.18 0.55 9.18
N ARG A 56 -1.83 1.67 9.79
CA ARG A 56 -0.50 2.25 9.90
C ARG A 56 -0.24 2.59 11.37
N ALA A 57 1.02 2.64 11.75
CA ALA A 57 1.42 3.06 13.10
C ALA A 57 2.22 4.38 13.04
N PRO A 58 1.61 5.49 12.59
CA PRO A 58 2.31 6.76 12.52
C PRO A 58 2.82 7.17 13.91
N ARG A 59 4.02 7.78 13.95
CA ARG A 59 4.69 8.21 15.19
C ARG A 59 4.97 7.10 16.21
N CYS A 60 4.92 5.83 15.83
CA CYS A 60 5.34 4.74 16.69
C CYS A 60 6.88 4.80 16.87
N SER A 61 7.34 5.33 17.99
CA SER A 61 8.76 5.51 18.30
C SER A 61 9.37 4.35 19.08
N SER A 62 8.55 3.51 19.69
CA SER A 62 8.95 2.31 20.43
C SER A 62 7.96 1.17 20.16
N THR A 63 8.43 -0.06 20.36
CA THR A 63 7.62 -1.28 20.34
C THR A 63 7.85 -2.10 21.62
N ASP A 64 8.07 -1.43 22.75
CA ASP A 64 8.46 -2.07 24.00
C ASP A 64 7.36 -2.99 24.53
N VAL A 65 6.10 -2.56 24.50
CA VAL A 65 4.98 -3.38 24.96
C VAL A 65 4.70 -4.52 23.98
N ALA A 66 4.66 -4.23 22.67
CA ALA A 66 4.47 -5.27 21.65
C ALA A 66 5.54 -6.37 21.71
N THR A 67 6.76 -6.05 22.15
CA THR A 67 7.87 -6.99 22.26
C THR A 67 7.63 -8.06 23.34
N TYR A 68 6.76 -7.84 24.31
CA TYR A 68 6.33 -8.88 25.24
C TYR A 68 5.50 -9.97 24.57
N TYR A 69 4.77 -9.62 23.52
CA TYR A 69 3.89 -10.54 22.78
C TYR A 69 4.57 -11.08 21.53
N MET A 70 5.36 -10.26 20.87
CA MET A 70 6.09 -10.58 19.64
C MET A 70 7.56 -10.26 19.84
N THR A 71 8.45 -11.22 19.59
CA THR A 71 9.90 -10.98 19.78
C THR A 71 10.40 -9.86 18.87
N ASN A 72 11.52 -9.24 19.24
CA ASN A 72 12.20 -8.21 18.45
C ASN A 72 12.76 -8.72 17.09
N ARG A 73 12.65 -10.02 16.82
CA ARG A 73 13.00 -10.64 15.53
C ARG A 73 11.82 -10.77 14.58
N ASN A 74 10.66 -10.28 14.97
CA ASN A 74 9.51 -10.14 14.06
C ASN A 74 9.59 -8.82 13.29
N CYS A 75 8.91 -8.78 12.14
CA CYS A 75 8.79 -7.60 11.30
C CYS A 75 8.42 -6.35 12.14
N PRO A 76 9.19 -5.25 12.06
CA PRO A 76 8.93 -4.07 12.88
C PRO A 76 7.62 -3.35 12.53
N TYR A 77 7.12 -3.46 11.30
CA TYR A 77 5.80 -2.95 10.92
C TYR A 77 4.70 -3.59 11.78
N VAL A 78 4.64 -4.93 11.84
CA VAL A 78 3.58 -5.61 12.60
C VAL A 78 3.69 -5.38 14.11
N ARG A 79 4.92 -5.24 14.65
CA ARG A 79 5.13 -4.87 16.05
C ARG A 79 4.62 -3.45 16.34
N SER A 80 4.89 -2.52 15.44
CA SER A 80 4.40 -1.14 15.57
C SER A 80 2.88 -1.05 15.48
N ILE A 81 2.23 -1.86 14.62
CA ILE A 81 0.78 -1.97 14.57
C ILE A 81 0.21 -2.50 15.89
N LEU A 82 0.81 -3.54 16.47
CA LEU A 82 0.37 -4.09 17.76
C LEU A 82 0.56 -3.06 18.89
N GLU A 83 1.70 -2.40 18.95
CA GLU A 83 1.98 -1.33 19.93
C GLU A 83 0.91 -0.25 19.85
N ARG A 84 0.67 0.28 18.64
CA ARG A 84 -0.34 1.31 18.42
C ARG A 84 -1.75 0.87 18.80
N GLY A 85 -2.08 -0.42 18.58
CA GLY A 85 -3.34 -1.02 19.03
C GLY A 85 -3.47 -1.00 20.55
N ILE A 86 -2.43 -1.40 21.27
CA ILE A 86 -2.39 -1.44 22.73
C ILE A 86 -2.48 -0.01 23.33
N GLU A 87 -1.86 0.97 22.68
CA GLU A 87 -1.97 2.39 23.03
C GLU A 87 -3.37 3.00 22.76
N GLY A 88 -4.27 2.25 22.11
CA GLY A 88 -5.62 2.68 21.80
C GLY A 88 -5.77 3.48 20.49
N GLY A 89 -4.73 3.49 19.67
CA GLY A 89 -4.74 4.21 18.37
C GLY A 89 -5.77 3.71 17.37
N TYR A 90 -6.40 2.55 17.61
CA TYR A 90 -7.42 1.97 16.74
C TYR A 90 -8.77 1.78 17.42
N ASN A 91 -9.07 2.51 18.51
CA ASN A 91 -10.34 2.41 19.22
C ASN A 91 -11.57 2.81 18.38
N TYR A 92 -11.37 3.44 17.23
CA TYR A 92 -12.42 3.80 16.27
C TYR A 92 -12.89 2.59 15.41
N LEU A 93 -12.12 1.51 15.35
CA LEU A 93 -12.44 0.36 14.51
C LEU A 93 -13.63 -0.43 15.02
N SER A 94 -14.50 -0.84 14.10
CA SER A 94 -15.60 -1.78 14.35
C SER A 94 -15.18 -3.22 14.07
N ALA A 95 -14.18 -3.44 13.22
CA ALA A 95 -13.61 -4.76 12.94
C ALA A 95 -12.16 -4.64 12.42
N LEU A 96 -11.39 -5.73 12.57
CA LEU A 96 -10.13 -5.95 11.88
C LEU A 96 -10.26 -7.20 10.99
N PHE A 97 -10.14 -6.99 9.69
CA PHE A 97 -10.09 -8.04 8.69
C PHE A 97 -8.64 -8.35 8.37
N GLY A 98 -8.19 -9.51 8.80
CA GLY A 98 -6.83 -9.99 8.64
C GLY A 98 -6.69 -11.05 7.55
N ALA A 99 -5.47 -11.25 7.08
CA ALA A 99 -5.11 -12.32 6.17
C ALA A 99 -3.84 -13.02 6.65
N GLU A 100 -3.81 -14.34 6.59
CA GLU A 100 -2.62 -15.16 6.83
C GLU A 100 -1.61 -14.99 5.68
N SER A 101 -1.11 -13.76 5.51
CA SER A 101 -0.20 -13.41 4.42
C SER A 101 1.26 -13.75 4.73
N CYS A 102 1.68 -13.65 5.97
CA CYS A 102 2.97 -14.11 6.48
C CYS A 102 2.87 -14.39 7.98
N ALA A 103 3.78 -15.20 8.53
CA ALA A 103 3.76 -15.59 9.93
C ALA A 103 3.78 -14.41 10.92
N ALA A 104 4.50 -13.33 10.60
CA ALA A 104 4.54 -12.14 11.46
C ALA A 104 3.21 -11.38 11.48
N MET A 105 2.53 -11.27 10.32
CA MET A 105 1.23 -10.63 10.20
C MET A 105 0.14 -11.44 10.92
N GLU A 106 0.12 -12.75 10.70
CA GLU A 106 -0.79 -13.69 11.38
C GLU A 106 -0.66 -13.56 12.91
N ARG A 107 0.56 -13.62 13.43
CA ARG A 107 0.82 -13.48 14.86
C ARG A 107 0.32 -12.15 15.44
N MET A 108 0.50 -11.05 14.73
CA MET A 108 -0.04 -9.76 15.16
C MET A 108 -1.58 -9.78 15.24
N GLN A 109 -2.24 -10.34 14.23
CA GLN A 109 -3.71 -10.43 14.18
C GLN A 109 -4.26 -11.35 15.29
N GLU A 110 -3.59 -12.48 15.58
CA GLU A 110 -3.93 -13.34 16.72
C GLU A 110 -3.83 -12.57 18.05
N HIS A 111 -2.81 -11.73 18.22
CA HIS A 111 -2.70 -10.90 19.42
C HIS A 111 -3.83 -9.86 19.51
N PHE A 112 -4.29 -9.27 18.40
CA PHE A 112 -5.49 -8.43 18.43
C PHE A 112 -6.73 -9.22 18.89
N PHE A 113 -6.84 -10.48 18.49
CA PHE A 113 -7.93 -11.35 18.97
C PHE A 113 -7.76 -11.72 20.46
N LEU A 114 -6.56 -12.11 20.88
CA LEU A 114 -6.31 -12.61 22.24
C LEU A 114 -6.31 -11.51 23.30
N ILE A 115 -5.69 -10.36 22.99
CA ILE A 115 -5.53 -9.24 23.94
C ILE A 115 -6.75 -8.32 23.90
N ASN A 116 -7.43 -8.28 22.74
CA ASN A 116 -8.56 -7.39 22.47
C ASN A 116 -8.25 -5.92 22.85
N PRO A 117 -7.22 -5.31 22.27
CA PRO A 117 -6.73 -4.00 22.70
C PRO A 117 -7.66 -2.84 22.30
N VAL A 118 -8.55 -3.06 21.34
CA VAL A 118 -9.47 -2.05 20.80
C VAL A 118 -10.67 -1.89 21.73
N LYS A 119 -10.83 -0.70 22.30
CA LYS A 119 -11.92 -0.37 23.22
C LYS A 119 -13.19 0.05 22.46
N ASN A 120 -13.80 -0.88 21.77
CA ASN A 120 -15.06 -0.72 21.05
C ASN A 120 -15.87 -2.00 21.20
N ASP A 121 -17.04 -1.94 21.81
CA ASP A 121 -17.89 -3.12 22.09
C ASP A 121 -18.33 -3.89 20.85
N LYS A 122 -18.30 -3.25 19.68
CA LYS A 122 -18.61 -3.86 18.39
C LYS A 122 -17.41 -4.54 17.75
N PHE A 123 -16.20 -4.29 18.27
CA PHE A 123 -14.98 -4.75 17.65
C PHE A 123 -14.86 -6.27 17.63
N PHE A 124 -14.46 -6.79 16.48
CA PHE A 124 -14.08 -8.19 16.33
C PHE A 124 -12.93 -8.34 15.33
N VAL A 125 -12.25 -9.45 15.40
CA VAL A 125 -11.18 -9.83 14.47
C VAL A 125 -11.63 -11.06 13.68
N THR A 126 -11.41 -11.05 12.38
CA THR A 126 -11.53 -12.22 11.52
C THR A 126 -10.33 -12.32 10.60
N ILE A 127 -9.90 -13.55 10.31
CA ILE A 127 -8.69 -13.82 9.56
C ILE A 127 -9.04 -14.78 8.43
N ILE A 128 -8.77 -14.39 7.18
CA ILE A 128 -8.86 -15.31 6.03
C ILE A 128 -7.53 -16.04 5.83
N ASP A 129 -7.59 -17.22 5.26
CA ASP A 129 -6.43 -17.95 4.74
C ASP A 129 -6.38 -17.79 3.22
N PRO A 130 -5.59 -16.83 2.67
CA PRO A 130 -5.50 -16.65 1.23
C PRO A 130 -4.61 -17.73 0.60
N PRO A 131 -4.99 -18.26 -0.58
CA PRO A 131 -4.21 -19.28 -1.24
C PRO A 131 -2.83 -18.75 -1.67
N MET A 132 -1.87 -19.67 -1.86
CA MET A 132 -0.53 -19.35 -2.37
C MET A 132 -0.40 -19.51 -3.89
N LYS A 133 -1.49 -19.84 -4.58
CA LYS A 133 -1.55 -20.04 -6.04
C LYS A 133 -2.75 -19.31 -6.63
N GLY A 134 -2.71 -19.06 -7.94
CA GLY A 134 -3.77 -18.36 -8.68
C GLY A 134 -4.60 -19.26 -9.60
N ASP A 135 -4.60 -20.59 -9.41
CA ASP A 135 -5.42 -21.50 -10.19
C ASP A 135 -6.92 -21.45 -9.82
N LYS A 136 -7.76 -22.14 -10.59
CA LYS A 136 -9.20 -22.14 -10.37
C LYS A 136 -9.59 -22.62 -8.97
N THR A 137 -8.98 -23.68 -8.47
CA THR A 137 -9.27 -24.23 -7.14
C THR A 137 -8.91 -23.20 -6.04
N SER A 138 -7.78 -22.51 -6.20
CA SER A 138 -7.35 -21.41 -5.33
C SER A 138 -8.34 -20.25 -5.37
N LEU A 139 -8.85 -19.90 -6.54
CA LEU A 139 -9.88 -18.85 -6.65
C LEU A 139 -11.18 -19.25 -5.96
N ASP A 140 -11.66 -20.48 -6.16
CA ASP A 140 -12.89 -20.97 -5.51
C ASP A 140 -12.73 -20.99 -3.98
N TYR A 141 -11.55 -21.40 -3.47
CA TYR A 141 -11.22 -21.34 -2.06
C TYR A 141 -11.18 -19.91 -1.52
N TYR A 142 -10.52 -19.00 -2.22
CA TYR A 142 -10.44 -17.60 -1.83
C TYR A 142 -11.81 -16.94 -1.76
N LYS A 143 -12.67 -17.20 -2.74
CA LYS A 143 -14.08 -16.78 -2.73
C LYS A 143 -14.81 -17.30 -1.49
N ALA A 144 -14.66 -18.58 -1.16
CA ALA A 144 -15.30 -19.16 0.02
C ALA A 144 -14.82 -18.48 1.31
N GLN A 145 -13.52 -18.21 1.44
CA GLN A 145 -12.94 -17.50 2.59
C GLN A 145 -13.49 -16.07 2.71
N LEU A 146 -13.49 -15.29 1.63
CA LEU A 146 -14.00 -13.92 1.63
C LEU A 146 -15.51 -13.86 1.92
N LYS A 147 -16.29 -14.79 1.34
CA LYS A 147 -17.72 -14.85 1.65
C LYS A 147 -17.94 -15.11 3.14
N LEU A 148 -17.40 -16.19 3.67
CA LEU A 148 -17.62 -16.62 5.05
C LEU A 148 -17.07 -15.64 6.09
N LYS A 149 -15.85 -15.11 5.84
CA LYS A 149 -15.10 -14.36 6.84
C LYS A 149 -15.26 -12.82 6.70
N VAL A 150 -15.73 -12.34 5.57
CA VAL A 150 -15.93 -10.91 5.34
C VAL A 150 -17.41 -10.59 5.14
N LEU A 151 -18.03 -11.04 4.06
CA LEU A 151 -19.40 -10.64 3.73
C LEU A 151 -20.44 -11.15 4.72
N ASP A 152 -20.41 -12.45 5.05
CA ASP A 152 -21.38 -13.06 5.98
C ASP A 152 -21.23 -12.46 7.39
N GLU A 153 -20.01 -12.10 7.82
CA GLU A 153 -19.78 -11.44 9.11
C GLU A 153 -20.29 -9.99 9.11
N LEU A 154 -20.11 -9.23 8.02
CA LEU A 154 -20.65 -7.87 7.87
C LEU A 154 -22.17 -7.87 7.90
N GLU A 155 -22.80 -8.76 7.14
CA GLU A 155 -24.26 -8.91 7.11
C GLU A 155 -24.81 -9.32 8.48
N LYS A 156 -24.25 -10.39 9.09
CA LYS A 156 -24.72 -10.96 10.35
C LYS A 156 -24.57 -10.01 11.53
N ARG A 157 -23.41 -9.32 11.64
CA ARG A 157 -23.10 -8.49 12.80
C ARG A 157 -23.65 -7.07 12.71
N PHE A 158 -23.69 -6.53 11.51
CA PHE A 158 -23.99 -5.11 11.30
C PHE A 158 -25.19 -4.87 10.37
N GLY A 159 -25.73 -5.91 9.72
CA GLY A 159 -26.84 -5.75 8.76
C GLY A 159 -26.43 -5.03 7.48
N ILE A 160 -25.15 -5.08 7.11
CA ILE A 160 -24.66 -4.44 5.88
C ILE A 160 -25.24 -5.15 4.66
N ASP A 161 -25.68 -4.36 3.69
CA ASP A 161 -26.14 -4.86 2.39
C ASP A 161 -24.96 -5.38 1.57
N THR A 162 -24.93 -6.69 1.34
CA THR A 162 -23.92 -7.40 0.54
C THR A 162 -24.47 -7.85 -0.81
N SER A 163 -25.58 -7.28 -1.24
CA SER A 163 -26.21 -7.61 -2.53
C SER A 163 -25.32 -7.29 -3.74
N GLU A 164 -25.64 -7.91 -4.86
CA GLU A 164 -24.95 -7.64 -6.13
C GLU A 164 -24.98 -6.14 -6.49
N ALA A 165 -26.09 -5.43 -6.17
CA ALA A 165 -26.20 -4.00 -6.42
C ALA A 165 -25.23 -3.19 -5.55
N ALA A 166 -25.12 -3.52 -4.26
CA ALA A 166 -24.17 -2.88 -3.34
C ALA A 166 -22.70 -3.13 -3.75
N LEU A 167 -22.39 -4.37 -4.15
CA LEU A 167 -21.05 -4.74 -4.62
C LEU A 167 -20.68 -4.01 -5.93
N ARG A 168 -21.61 -3.90 -6.88
CA ARG A 168 -21.36 -3.11 -8.11
C ARG A 168 -21.09 -1.65 -7.81
N LYS A 169 -21.88 -1.06 -6.92
CA LYS A 169 -21.65 0.32 -6.49
C LYS A 169 -20.28 0.50 -5.86
N ALA A 170 -19.87 -0.42 -4.98
CA ALA A 170 -18.53 -0.39 -4.38
C ALA A 170 -17.41 -0.52 -5.42
N VAL A 171 -17.59 -1.35 -6.46
CA VAL A 171 -16.65 -1.46 -7.59
C VAL A 171 -16.59 -0.15 -8.39
N GLU A 172 -17.73 0.50 -8.67
CA GLU A 172 -17.75 1.79 -9.37
C GLU A 172 -16.96 2.85 -8.60
N ASP A 173 -17.22 2.99 -7.29
CA ASP A 173 -16.56 3.97 -6.43
C ASP A 173 -15.05 3.68 -6.30
N PHE A 174 -14.68 2.41 -6.17
CA PHE A 174 -13.29 1.98 -6.17
C PHE A 174 -12.59 2.30 -7.50
N ASN A 175 -13.25 2.01 -8.63
CA ASN A 175 -12.70 2.29 -9.95
C ASN A 175 -12.48 3.79 -10.17
N GLU A 176 -13.42 4.64 -9.72
CA GLU A 176 -13.26 6.10 -9.81
C GLU A 176 -12.03 6.59 -9.04
N LEU A 177 -11.81 6.07 -7.83
CA LEU A 177 -10.62 6.38 -7.05
C LEU A 177 -9.34 5.88 -7.74
N CYS A 178 -9.32 4.63 -8.22
CA CYS A 178 -8.17 4.05 -8.91
C CYS A 178 -7.82 4.81 -10.18
N ASP A 179 -8.81 5.21 -11.00
CA ASP A 179 -8.60 5.99 -12.21
C ASP A 179 -7.99 7.35 -11.88
N THR A 180 -8.50 8.03 -10.85
CA THR A 180 -7.99 9.35 -10.42
C THR A 180 -6.54 9.24 -9.95
N ILE A 181 -6.21 8.25 -9.11
CA ILE A 181 -4.83 8.03 -8.63
C ILE A 181 -3.90 7.64 -9.78
N THR A 182 -4.35 6.80 -10.70
CA THR A 182 -3.57 6.38 -11.87
C THR A 182 -3.29 7.56 -12.79
N GLU A 183 -4.27 8.43 -13.05
CA GLU A 183 -4.07 9.64 -13.83
C GLU A 183 -3.02 10.55 -13.20
N ILE A 184 -3.10 10.80 -11.88
CA ILE A 184 -2.08 11.56 -11.14
C ILE A 184 -0.70 10.90 -11.29
N GLY A 185 -0.63 9.58 -11.11
CA GLY A 185 0.61 8.82 -11.22
C GLY A 185 1.27 8.92 -12.59
N ASN A 186 0.47 8.97 -13.66
CA ASN A 186 0.94 9.06 -15.03
C ASN A 186 1.68 10.37 -15.33
N TYR A 187 1.43 11.46 -14.61
CA TYR A 187 2.18 12.71 -14.77
C TYR A 187 3.66 12.56 -14.44
N ARG A 188 4.05 11.52 -13.69
CA ARG A 188 5.46 11.20 -13.43
C ARG A 188 6.20 10.59 -14.63
N LYS A 189 5.49 10.24 -15.72
CA LYS A 189 6.10 9.81 -17.01
C LYS A 189 6.72 10.96 -17.78
N LEU A 190 6.24 12.18 -17.57
CA LEU A 190 6.75 13.35 -18.26
C LEU A 190 8.24 13.58 -17.97
N GLU A 191 8.96 14.18 -18.92
CA GLU A 191 10.37 14.53 -18.72
C GLU A 191 10.56 15.47 -17.52
N ASN A 192 9.68 16.46 -17.41
CA ASN A 192 9.59 17.40 -16.29
C ASN A 192 8.24 17.22 -15.59
N PRO A 193 8.13 16.31 -14.61
CA PRO A 193 6.86 16.03 -13.97
C PRO A 193 6.36 17.21 -13.12
N PRO A 194 5.06 17.53 -13.16
CA PRO A 194 4.46 18.55 -12.30
C PRO A 194 4.16 18.05 -10.88
N ILE A 195 4.51 16.81 -10.55
CA ILE A 195 4.32 16.18 -9.25
C ILE A 195 5.56 15.37 -8.90
N THR A 196 6.00 15.41 -7.63
CA THR A 196 7.10 14.59 -7.11
C THR A 196 6.61 13.21 -6.67
N GLY A 197 7.53 12.25 -6.53
CA GLY A 197 7.21 10.95 -5.96
C GLY A 197 6.74 11.05 -4.51
N TYR A 198 7.29 11.99 -3.74
CA TYR A 198 6.84 12.28 -2.38
C TYR A 198 5.38 12.74 -2.34
N GLU A 199 5.01 13.75 -3.14
CA GLU A 199 3.63 14.25 -3.21
C GLU A 199 2.65 13.14 -3.63
N PHE A 200 3.04 12.32 -4.61
CA PHE A 200 2.25 11.19 -5.05
C PHE A 200 2.09 10.13 -3.95
N HIS A 201 3.16 9.82 -3.21
CA HIS A 201 3.10 8.87 -2.11
C HIS A 201 2.15 9.34 -0.99
N VAL A 202 2.17 10.64 -0.66
CA VAL A 202 1.21 11.23 0.29
C VAL A 202 -0.23 11.03 -0.19
N ILE A 203 -0.51 11.30 -1.48
CA ILE A 203 -1.84 11.10 -2.09
C ILE A 203 -2.26 9.63 -2.03
N GLN A 204 -1.36 8.69 -2.36
CA GLN A 204 -1.65 7.25 -2.25
C GLN A 204 -2.00 6.84 -0.82
N LEU A 205 -1.27 7.34 0.17
CA LEU A 205 -1.52 6.99 1.56
C LEU A 205 -2.87 7.50 2.06
N VAL A 206 -3.23 8.77 1.81
CA VAL A 206 -4.53 9.29 2.25
C VAL A 206 -5.69 8.56 1.59
N SER A 207 -5.54 8.07 0.35
CA SER A 207 -6.55 7.26 -0.33
C SER A 207 -6.77 5.88 0.32
N GLN A 208 -5.85 5.39 1.16
CA GLN A 208 -5.93 4.09 1.82
C GLN A 208 -6.38 4.17 3.28
N VAL A 209 -6.18 5.34 3.91
CA VAL A 209 -6.44 5.51 5.35
C VAL A 209 -7.64 6.38 5.66
N CYS A 210 -8.17 7.09 4.66
CA CYS A 210 -9.35 7.95 4.81
C CYS A 210 -10.58 7.33 4.12
N PRO A 211 -11.80 7.64 4.57
CA PRO A 211 -13.01 7.25 3.87
C PRO A 211 -13.01 7.80 2.44
N HIS A 212 -13.17 6.92 1.44
CA HIS A 212 -13.02 7.25 0.01
C HIS A 212 -13.90 8.42 -0.42
N GLU A 213 -15.17 8.43 -0.01
CA GLU A 213 -16.12 9.50 -0.36
C GLU A 213 -15.73 10.88 0.19
N LEU A 214 -15.01 10.93 1.33
CA LEU A 214 -14.61 12.19 1.96
C LEU A 214 -13.28 12.70 1.38
N ILE A 215 -12.36 11.80 1.02
CA ILE A 215 -11.03 12.19 0.51
C ILE A 215 -11.00 12.40 -1.00
N LEU A 216 -11.82 11.67 -1.78
CA LEU A 216 -11.79 11.72 -3.25
C LEU A 216 -12.01 13.13 -3.83
N PRO A 217 -12.93 13.97 -3.29
CA PRO A 217 -13.07 15.35 -3.78
C PRO A 217 -11.77 16.15 -3.71
N TYR A 218 -11.02 16.05 -2.62
CA TYR A 218 -9.72 16.73 -2.46
C TYR A 218 -8.66 16.19 -3.42
N ILE A 219 -8.64 14.86 -3.64
CA ILE A 219 -7.73 14.23 -4.62
C ILE A 219 -8.05 14.70 -6.04
N LYS A 220 -9.34 14.83 -6.39
CA LYS A 220 -9.76 15.36 -7.69
C LYS A 220 -9.38 16.83 -7.88
N GLU A 221 -9.58 17.68 -6.87
CA GLU A 221 -9.09 19.07 -6.92
C GLU A 221 -7.57 19.12 -7.11
N THR A 222 -6.83 18.22 -6.45
CA THR A 222 -5.38 18.12 -6.61
C THR A 222 -4.99 17.67 -8.02
N LEU A 223 -5.74 16.73 -8.62
CA LEU A 223 -5.53 16.34 -10.02
C LEU A 223 -5.70 17.53 -10.97
N GLU A 224 -6.76 18.34 -10.81
CA GLU A 224 -6.98 19.53 -11.65
C GLU A 224 -5.87 20.58 -11.45
N GLU A 225 -5.35 20.73 -10.24
CA GLU A 225 -4.16 21.58 -9.99
C GLU A 225 -2.93 21.04 -10.72
N ILE A 226 -2.67 19.72 -10.66
CA ILE A 226 -1.52 19.08 -11.31
C ILE A 226 -1.57 19.29 -12.84
N LYS A 227 -2.75 19.22 -13.46
CA LYS A 227 -2.93 19.43 -14.91
C LYS A 227 -2.43 20.79 -15.39
N THR A 228 -2.45 21.79 -14.51
CA THR A 228 -2.09 23.19 -14.85
C THR A 228 -0.81 23.68 -14.16
N ARG A 229 -0.21 22.81 -13.32
CA ARG A 229 0.96 23.16 -12.52
C ARG A 229 2.22 23.21 -13.38
N GLU A 230 2.90 24.35 -13.38
CA GLU A 230 4.18 24.48 -14.05
C GLU A 230 5.26 23.63 -13.39
N PRO A 231 5.96 22.76 -14.14
CA PRO A 231 6.99 21.89 -13.61
C PRO A 231 8.29 22.66 -13.39
N GLU A 232 8.38 23.41 -12.30
CA GLU A 232 9.66 23.90 -11.79
C GLU A 232 10.16 22.95 -10.71
N PRO A 233 11.15 22.12 -10.96
CA PRO A 233 11.66 21.22 -9.92
C PRO A 233 12.26 22.04 -8.78
N LYS A 234 11.71 21.91 -7.58
CA LYS A 234 12.33 22.45 -6.35
C LYS A 234 13.77 21.96 -6.18
N PHE A 235 14.03 20.77 -6.65
CA PHE A 235 15.33 20.13 -6.68
C PHE A 235 15.52 19.47 -8.04
N PRO A 236 16.50 19.85 -8.83
CA PRO A 236 16.82 19.16 -10.07
C PRO A 236 17.21 17.71 -9.74
N PHE A 237 16.45 16.76 -10.24
CA PHE A 237 16.80 15.35 -10.11
C PHE A 237 17.80 14.93 -11.21
N ARG A 238 18.72 14.01 -10.85
CA ARG A 238 19.74 13.47 -11.74
C ARG A 238 19.41 12.06 -12.25
N ALA A 239 18.53 11.37 -11.52
CA ALA A 239 18.11 10.02 -11.85
C ALA A 239 16.61 9.81 -11.59
N ARG A 240 15.99 8.98 -12.41
CA ARG A 240 14.60 8.52 -12.30
C ARG A 240 14.60 7.11 -11.71
N ILE A 241 13.83 6.88 -10.66
CA ILE A 241 13.86 5.64 -9.88
C ILE A 241 12.48 4.98 -9.83
N VAL A 242 12.43 3.67 -10.06
CA VAL A 242 11.31 2.82 -9.63
C VAL A 242 11.59 2.31 -8.22
N MET A 243 10.66 2.50 -7.30
CA MET A 243 10.76 1.98 -5.94
C MET A 243 9.92 0.70 -5.79
N VAL A 244 10.54 -0.38 -5.34
CA VAL A 244 9.92 -1.69 -5.12
C VAL A 244 10.16 -2.11 -3.68
N GLY A 245 9.16 -2.67 -3.00
CA GLY A 245 9.41 -3.11 -1.64
C GLY A 245 8.20 -3.58 -0.86
N SER A 246 8.42 -3.67 0.43
CA SER A 246 7.47 -4.16 1.42
C SER A 246 6.48 -3.08 1.90
N GLU A 247 6.33 -2.93 3.21
CA GLU A 247 5.44 -1.95 3.82
C GLU A 247 6.12 -0.58 3.94
N ILE A 248 6.04 0.21 2.87
CA ILE A 248 6.54 1.59 2.84
C ILE A 248 5.33 2.52 3.03
N ASP A 249 5.00 2.83 4.28
CA ASP A 249 3.85 3.67 4.66
C ASP A 249 4.26 5.03 5.22
N ASP A 250 5.57 5.34 5.15
CA ASP A 250 6.14 6.62 5.56
C ASP A 250 6.64 7.39 4.34
N PRO A 251 5.96 8.50 3.95
CA PRO A 251 6.36 9.29 2.79
C PRO A 251 7.72 9.96 2.95
N ASP A 252 8.23 10.13 4.18
CA ASP A 252 9.56 10.68 4.42
C ASP A 252 10.67 9.77 3.89
N PHE A 253 10.41 8.47 3.74
CA PHE A 253 11.35 7.57 3.05
C PHE A 253 11.49 7.92 1.56
N THR A 254 10.38 8.16 0.87
CA THR A 254 10.39 8.62 -0.53
C THR A 254 11.07 10.00 -0.66
N LYS A 255 10.75 10.91 0.27
CA LYS A 255 11.39 12.23 0.34
C LYS A 255 12.90 12.13 0.53
N LEU A 256 13.37 11.19 1.37
CA LEU A 256 14.80 10.94 1.56
C LEU A 256 15.49 10.51 0.25
N VAL A 257 14.88 9.62 -0.53
CA VAL A 257 15.39 9.21 -1.85
C VAL A 257 15.49 10.42 -2.78
N GLU A 258 14.46 11.25 -2.84
CA GLU A 258 14.41 12.43 -3.72
C GLU A 258 15.41 13.52 -3.28
N MET A 259 15.63 13.70 -1.98
CA MET A 259 16.67 14.59 -1.44
C MET A 259 18.09 14.16 -1.80
N CYS A 260 18.29 12.93 -2.23
CA CYS A 260 19.58 12.44 -2.74
C CYS A 260 19.81 12.71 -4.23
N GLY A 261 18.91 13.44 -4.88
CA GLY A 261 18.98 13.81 -6.30
C GLY A 261 18.31 12.82 -7.24
N ALA A 262 17.47 11.92 -6.72
CA ALA A 262 16.59 11.08 -7.50
C ALA A 262 15.18 11.69 -7.61
N MET A 263 14.36 11.11 -8.50
CA MET A 263 12.93 11.27 -8.53
C MET A 263 12.28 9.89 -8.56
N VAL A 264 11.36 9.61 -7.64
CA VAL A 264 10.60 8.36 -7.64
C VAL A 264 9.45 8.47 -8.63
N VAL A 265 9.67 7.94 -9.83
CA VAL A 265 8.73 8.07 -10.95
C VAL A 265 7.68 6.97 -11.00
N ALA A 266 7.96 5.80 -10.44
CA ALA A 266 7.01 4.71 -10.30
C ALA A 266 7.30 3.90 -9.04
N ASP A 267 6.32 3.14 -8.61
CA ASP A 267 6.42 2.37 -7.38
C ASP A 267 5.65 1.05 -7.45
N ARG A 268 6.17 0.05 -6.69
CA ARG A 268 5.53 -1.24 -6.44
C ARG A 268 5.86 -1.71 -5.02
N TYR A 269 5.19 -1.14 -4.05
CA TYR A 269 5.26 -1.54 -2.64
C TYR A 269 3.86 -1.57 -2.03
N CYS A 270 3.72 -2.22 -0.90
CA CYS A 270 2.39 -2.55 -0.33
C CYS A 270 1.50 -1.33 -0.07
N PHE A 271 2.04 -0.19 0.35
CA PHE A 271 1.29 1.06 0.54
C PHE A 271 1.35 2.01 -0.68
N GLY A 272 1.82 1.53 -1.82
CA GLY A 272 1.90 2.27 -3.07
C GLY A 272 0.90 1.79 -4.12
N SER A 273 1.34 1.82 -5.38
CA SER A 273 0.57 1.35 -6.54
C SER A 273 0.47 -0.19 -6.62
N PHE A 274 1.19 -0.89 -5.75
CA PHE A 274 1.12 -2.34 -5.62
C PHE A 274 -0.01 -2.72 -4.66
N PRO A 275 -0.45 -3.96 -4.79
CA PRO A 275 -0.98 -4.61 -5.97
C PRO A 275 -2.48 -4.38 -6.03
N SER A 276 -3.10 -4.64 -7.14
CA SER A 276 -4.57 -4.61 -7.26
C SER A 276 -5.24 -3.24 -7.09
N ARG A 277 -4.48 -2.15 -7.15
CA ARG A 277 -5.04 -0.79 -7.18
C ARG A 277 -5.30 -0.32 -8.61
N GLU A 278 -5.66 -1.25 -9.47
CA GLU A 278 -6.13 -1.03 -10.83
C GLU A 278 -7.65 -1.25 -10.87
N ARG A 279 -8.28 -0.81 -11.94
CA ARG A 279 -9.71 -1.01 -12.16
C ARG A 279 -10.11 -2.47 -12.04
N ILE A 280 -11.27 -2.71 -11.45
CA ILE A 280 -11.93 -4.01 -11.45
C ILE A 280 -12.89 -4.06 -12.64
N ASP A 281 -12.58 -4.86 -13.65
CA ASP A 281 -13.45 -5.08 -14.80
C ASP A 281 -14.37 -6.26 -14.52
N ILE A 282 -15.68 -6.00 -14.63
CA ILE A 282 -16.73 -7.02 -14.50
C ILE A 282 -17.08 -7.49 -15.90
N ALA A 283 -16.74 -8.74 -16.22
CA ALA A 283 -17.03 -9.32 -17.53
C ALA A 283 -18.55 -9.50 -17.75
N PRO A 284 -19.04 -9.55 -19.01
CA PRO A 284 -20.43 -9.84 -19.29
C PRO A 284 -20.90 -11.16 -18.66
N GLY A 285 -21.94 -11.09 -17.81
CA GLY A 285 -22.46 -12.24 -17.09
C GLY A 285 -21.72 -12.63 -15.81
N GLU A 286 -20.62 -11.96 -15.48
CA GLU A 286 -19.88 -12.14 -14.22
C GLU A 286 -20.56 -11.36 -13.08
N SER A 287 -20.58 -11.94 -11.87
CA SER A 287 -21.00 -11.20 -10.69
C SER A 287 -19.90 -10.23 -10.24
N ALA A 288 -20.28 -9.13 -9.58
CA ALA A 288 -19.33 -8.21 -9.00
C ALA A 288 -18.39 -8.92 -7.99
N TYR A 289 -18.96 -9.82 -7.20
CA TYR A 289 -18.19 -10.62 -6.24
C TYR A 289 -17.10 -11.49 -6.92
N ASP A 290 -17.45 -12.17 -8.01
CA ASP A 290 -16.51 -12.99 -8.77
C ASP A 290 -15.38 -12.15 -9.37
N ALA A 291 -15.74 -11.00 -9.94
CA ALA A 291 -14.79 -10.05 -10.51
C ALA A 291 -13.81 -9.51 -9.45
N ILE A 292 -14.31 -9.13 -8.27
CA ILE A 292 -13.50 -8.69 -7.14
C ILE A 292 -12.50 -9.79 -6.74
N CYS A 293 -12.99 -10.99 -6.47
CA CYS A 293 -12.13 -12.09 -6.04
C CYS A 293 -11.06 -12.44 -7.08
N ARG A 294 -11.43 -12.50 -8.35
CA ARG A 294 -10.54 -12.75 -9.48
C ARG A 294 -9.47 -11.65 -9.58
N HIS A 295 -9.88 -10.39 -9.48
CA HIS A 295 -8.97 -9.25 -9.54
C HIS A 295 -7.91 -9.34 -8.43
N TYR A 296 -8.31 -9.42 -7.18
CA TYR A 296 -7.40 -9.42 -6.04
C TYR A 296 -6.49 -10.64 -5.97
N LEU A 297 -6.93 -11.79 -6.46
CA LEU A 297 -6.08 -12.99 -6.49
C LEU A 297 -5.09 -12.97 -7.67
N HIS A 298 -5.56 -12.66 -8.89
CA HIS A 298 -4.74 -12.78 -10.08
C HIS A 298 -3.75 -11.64 -10.27
N TRP A 299 -4.15 -10.41 -9.94
CA TRP A 299 -3.29 -9.23 -10.01
C TRP A 299 -2.36 -9.08 -8.81
N ASN A 300 -2.58 -9.87 -7.77
CA ASN A 300 -1.72 -9.85 -6.61
C ASN A 300 -0.31 -10.35 -6.98
N GLN A 301 0.65 -9.45 -6.88
CA GLN A 301 2.06 -9.71 -7.16
C GLN A 301 2.90 -9.71 -5.87
N CYS A 302 2.29 -10.09 -4.76
CA CYS A 302 2.99 -10.24 -3.49
C CYS A 302 4.15 -11.24 -3.63
N ALA A 303 5.27 -10.93 -3.01
CA ALA A 303 6.43 -11.81 -2.96
C ALA A 303 6.14 -13.18 -2.33
N ARG A 304 4.99 -13.34 -1.65
CA ARG A 304 4.47 -14.60 -1.12
C ARG A 304 4.17 -15.63 -2.24
N PHE A 305 3.79 -15.18 -3.45
CA PHE A 305 3.60 -16.06 -4.59
C PHE A 305 4.96 -16.47 -5.17
N MET A 306 5.36 -17.71 -4.94
CA MET A 306 6.68 -18.24 -5.28
C MET A 306 6.68 -19.21 -6.45
N SER A 307 5.58 -19.35 -7.19
CA SER A 307 5.57 -20.09 -8.45
C SER A 307 6.36 -19.34 -9.53
N GLY A 308 7.01 -20.07 -10.44
CA GLY A 308 7.88 -19.49 -11.45
C GLY A 308 7.18 -18.42 -12.28
N ASP A 309 5.96 -18.69 -12.74
CA ASP A 309 5.12 -17.74 -13.48
C ASP A 309 4.85 -16.42 -12.70
N LYS A 310 4.65 -16.49 -11.39
CA LYS A 310 4.42 -15.30 -10.56
C LYS A 310 5.71 -14.52 -10.27
N ILE A 311 6.83 -15.22 -10.14
CA ILE A 311 8.15 -14.60 -10.05
C ILE A 311 8.45 -13.84 -11.34
N ASP A 312 8.31 -14.49 -12.50
CA ASP A 312 8.53 -13.87 -13.80
C ASP A 312 7.61 -12.68 -14.05
N GLN A 313 6.33 -12.80 -13.67
CA GLN A 313 5.36 -11.71 -13.76
C GLN A 313 5.80 -10.49 -12.94
N ARG A 314 6.28 -10.67 -11.69
CA ARG A 314 6.77 -9.56 -10.87
C ARG A 314 7.96 -8.84 -11.50
N HIS A 315 8.95 -9.60 -11.98
CA HIS A 315 10.15 -9.02 -12.57
C HIS A 315 9.85 -8.31 -13.89
N THR A 316 9.00 -8.94 -14.74
CA THR A 316 8.54 -8.32 -15.99
C THR A 316 7.77 -7.02 -15.74
N GLU A 317 6.94 -7.00 -14.71
CA GLU A 317 6.18 -5.80 -14.35
C GLU A 317 7.09 -4.66 -13.87
N VAL A 318 8.10 -4.96 -13.06
CA VAL A 318 9.09 -3.94 -12.66
C VAL A 318 9.85 -3.41 -13.89
N LYS A 319 10.24 -4.31 -14.81
CA LYS A 319 10.89 -3.90 -16.06
C LYS A 319 9.97 -3.04 -16.93
N ARG A 320 8.69 -3.39 -17.02
CA ARG A 320 7.67 -2.57 -17.73
C ARG A 320 7.60 -1.16 -17.15
N LEU A 321 7.59 -1.04 -15.82
CA LEU A 321 7.58 0.27 -15.16
C LEU A 321 8.87 1.07 -15.43
N VAL A 322 10.03 0.41 -15.43
CA VAL A 322 11.31 1.04 -15.79
C VAL A 322 11.23 1.64 -17.19
N ASP A 323 10.72 0.88 -18.16
CA ASP A 323 10.62 1.33 -19.55
C ASP A 323 9.56 2.44 -19.71
N GLU A 324 8.38 2.23 -19.17
CA GLU A 324 7.24 3.14 -19.32
C GLU A 324 7.46 4.49 -18.64
N PHE A 325 8.14 4.51 -17.50
CA PHE A 325 8.46 5.74 -16.76
C PHE A 325 9.87 6.26 -17.04
N HIS A 326 10.57 5.68 -17.99
CA HIS A 326 11.95 6.06 -18.36
C HIS A 326 12.88 6.12 -17.15
N ALA A 327 12.81 5.09 -16.30
CA ALA A 327 13.60 5.03 -15.09
C ALA A 327 15.03 4.56 -15.37
N ASP A 328 15.99 5.12 -14.63
CA ASP A 328 17.41 4.81 -14.75
C ASP A 328 17.82 3.61 -13.92
N GLY A 329 17.03 3.31 -12.88
CA GLY A 329 17.30 2.21 -11.96
C GLY A 329 16.16 1.93 -10.99
N VAL A 330 16.35 0.87 -10.21
CA VAL A 330 15.36 0.37 -9.25
C VAL A 330 15.95 0.38 -7.84
N VAL A 331 15.18 0.85 -6.88
CA VAL A 331 15.46 0.65 -5.45
C VAL A 331 14.56 -0.45 -4.92
N TYR A 332 15.17 -1.57 -4.49
CA TYR A 332 14.50 -2.63 -3.76
C TYR A 332 14.62 -2.41 -2.25
N GLU A 333 13.51 -2.15 -1.60
CA GLU A 333 13.40 -2.05 -0.14
C GLU A 333 12.84 -3.36 0.44
N ASN A 334 13.35 -3.77 1.59
CA ASN A 334 12.64 -4.68 2.46
C ASN A 334 12.66 -4.19 3.90
N MET A 335 11.52 -4.36 4.56
CA MET A 335 11.44 -4.24 6.01
C MET A 335 12.27 -5.35 6.65
N LYS A 336 13.08 -5.00 7.65
CA LYS A 336 13.88 -5.97 8.39
C LYS A 336 13.00 -7.11 8.91
N PHE A 337 13.48 -8.35 8.83
CA PHE A 337 12.73 -9.55 9.16
C PHE A 337 11.48 -9.83 8.29
N CYS A 338 11.28 -9.14 7.18
CA CYS A 338 10.26 -9.52 6.22
C CYS A 338 10.75 -10.70 5.38
N GLU A 339 10.18 -11.90 5.59
CA GLU A 339 10.62 -13.13 4.94
C GLU A 339 10.56 -13.06 3.41
N PHE A 340 9.39 -12.72 2.87
CA PHE A 340 9.15 -12.75 1.44
C PHE A 340 9.89 -11.65 0.68
N TRP A 341 9.86 -10.43 1.18
CA TRP A 341 10.56 -9.32 0.53
C TRP A 341 12.08 -9.39 0.68
N SER A 342 12.59 -10.03 1.74
CA SER A 342 14.03 -10.29 1.85
C SER A 342 14.51 -11.23 0.74
N TYR A 343 13.73 -12.26 0.41
CA TYR A 343 14.01 -13.16 -0.70
C TYR A 343 13.85 -12.44 -2.05
N GLU A 344 12.70 -11.76 -2.25
CA GLU A 344 12.41 -11.05 -3.50
C GLU A 344 13.44 -9.95 -3.81
N LYS A 345 13.89 -9.22 -2.80
CA LYS A 345 14.94 -8.21 -2.95
C LYS A 345 16.20 -8.81 -3.57
N VAL A 346 16.62 -9.99 -3.14
CA VAL A 346 17.82 -10.65 -3.66
C VAL A 346 17.58 -11.18 -5.07
N LEU A 347 16.50 -11.93 -5.26
CA LEU A 347 16.19 -12.56 -6.53
C LEU A 347 15.85 -11.51 -7.61
N GLY A 348 14.94 -10.58 -7.31
CA GLY A 348 14.49 -9.58 -8.28
C GLY A 348 15.61 -8.61 -8.66
N SER A 349 16.43 -8.17 -7.71
CA SER A 349 17.56 -7.31 -8.05
C SER A 349 18.62 -8.06 -8.90
N PHE A 350 18.83 -9.35 -8.65
CA PHE A 350 19.73 -10.17 -9.44
C PHE A 350 19.22 -10.30 -10.88
N VAL A 351 17.97 -10.71 -11.08
CA VAL A 351 17.35 -10.88 -12.41
C VAL A 351 17.35 -9.55 -13.18
N LEU A 352 16.90 -8.47 -12.56
CA LEU A 352 16.88 -7.15 -13.22
C LEU A 352 18.27 -6.69 -13.65
N GLN A 353 19.30 -6.90 -12.82
CA GLN A 353 20.66 -6.49 -13.16
C GLN A 353 21.31 -7.39 -14.19
N SER A 354 21.27 -8.73 -13.98
CA SER A 354 22.03 -9.67 -14.80
C SER A 354 21.35 -10.04 -16.11
N GLU A 355 20.01 -10.09 -16.15
CA GLU A 355 19.26 -10.55 -17.30
C GLU A 355 18.58 -9.40 -18.06
N MET A 356 18.17 -8.34 -17.35
CA MET A 356 17.42 -7.23 -17.95
C MET A 356 18.25 -5.92 -18.06
N GLY A 357 19.48 -5.90 -17.54
CA GLY A 357 20.40 -4.75 -17.65
C GLY A 357 19.99 -3.53 -16.84
N VAL A 358 19.06 -3.67 -15.88
CA VAL A 358 18.56 -2.57 -15.05
C VAL A 358 19.37 -2.42 -13.76
N PRO A 359 20.01 -1.27 -13.50
CA PRO A 359 20.71 -1.05 -12.23
C PRO A 359 19.79 -1.13 -11.03
N CYS A 360 20.23 -1.80 -9.96
CA CYS A 360 19.45 -1.94 -8.72
C CYS A 360 20.28 -1.53 -7.49
N CYS A 361 19.60 -0.88 -6.55
CA CYS A 361 20.09 -0.63 -5.20
C CYS A 361 19.18 -1.38 -4.21
N THR A 362 19.75 -2.16 -3.31
CA THR A 362 18.99 -2.91 -2.31
C THR A 362 19.12 -2.26 -0.94
N ILE A 363 17.99 -2.05 -0.25
CA ILE A 363 17.92 -1.40 1.06
C ILE A 363 17.18 -2.31 2.04
N GLU A 364 17.68 -2.40 3.27
CA GLU A 364 16.96 -2.95 4.40
C GLU A 364 16.72 -1.84 5.41
N LYS A 365 15.50 -1.70 5.93
CA LYS A 365 15.16 -0.68 6.91
C LYS A 365 14.33 -1.22 8.07
N GLU A 366 14.37 -0.52 9.19
CA GLU A 366 13.39 -0.64 10.27
C GLU A 366 12.09 0.12 9.89
N TYR A 367 11.04 -0.05 10.67
CA TYR A 367 9.79 0.68 10.44
C TYR A 367 9.97 2.18 10.61
N ALA A 368 10.45 2.61 11.76
CA ALA A 368 10.84 4.00 11.94
C ALA A 368 12.15 4.31 11.18
N LEU A 369 12.21 5.48 10.55
CA LEU A 369 13.40 5.95 9.83
C LEU A 369 14.54 6.26 10.81
N GLY A 370 15.30 5.23 11.21
CA GLY A 370 16.39 5.37 12.17
C GLY A 370 17.72 5.80 11.55
N SER A 371 18.24 5.02 10.61
CA SER A 371 19.62 5.19 10.07
C SER A 371 19.67 6.13 8.86
N VAL A 372 19.06 7.31 8.94
CA VAL A 372 18.93 8.27 7.80
C VAL A 372 20.27 8.59 7.15
N GLY A 373 21.36 8.76 7.91
CA GLY A 373 22.69 9.05 7.37
C GLY A 373 23.24 7.93 6.47
N GLN A 374 23.09 6.68 6.90
CA GLN A 374 23.54 5.52 6.11
C GLN A 374 22.69 5.35 4.84
N LEU A 375 21.38 5.51 4.94
CA LEU A 375 20.48 5.45 3.79
C LEU A 375 20.80 6.54 2.78
N ARG A 376 21.01 7.77 3.25
CA ARG A 376 21.42 8.90 2.40
C ARG A 376 22.69 8.60 1.62
N THR A 377 23.74 8.13 2.28
CA THR A 377 25.00 7.77 1.61
C THR A 377 24.81 6.72 0.53
N ARG A 378 23.99 5.70 0.79
CA ARG A 378 23.71 4.63 -0.19
C ARG A 378 22.91 5.15 -1.39
N PHE A 379 21.90 5.98 -1.16
CA PHE A 379 21.11 6.57 -2.24
C PHE A 379 21.93 7.54 -3.08
N GLN A 380 22.77 8.39 -2.45
CA GLN A 380 23.66 9.29 -3.16
C GLN A 380 24.64 8.52 -4.05
N ALA A 381 25.30 7.49 -3.52
CA ALA A 381 26.21 6.66 -4.30
C ALA A 381 25.50 5.96 -5.47
N PHE A 382 24.26 5.51 -5.28
CA PHE A 382 23.48 4.90 -6.34
C PHE A 382 23.12 5.92 -7.43
N VAL A 383 22.63 7.09 -7.07
CA VAL A 383 22.31 8.18 -8.02
C VAL A 383 23.54 8.60 -8.81
N GLU A 384 24.70 8.76 -8.16
CA GLU A 384 25.96 9.07 -8.83
C GLU A 384 26.38 7.99 -9.83
N SER A 385 26.20 6.71 -9.46
CA SER A 385 26.49 5.59 -10.37
C SER A 385 25.61 5.59 -11.62
N LEU A 386 24.33 5.97 -11.48
CA LEU A 386 23.40 6.08 -12.61
C LEU A 386 23.77 7.26 -13.51
N GLU A 387 24.16 8.38 -12.92
CA GLU A 387 24.62 9.57 -13.67
C GLU A 387 25.86 9.25 -14.49
N ILE A 388 26.87 8.59 -13.89
CA ILE A 388 28.08 8.16 -14.60
C ILE A 388 27.74 7.21 -15.75
N LYS A 389 26.81 6.28 -15.55
CA LYS A 389 26.37 5.36 -16.61
C LYS A 389 25.74 6.11 -17.78
N LYS A 390 24.92 7.15 -17.52
CA LYS A 390 24.33 8.00 -18.58
C LYS A 390 25.38 8.77 -19.39
N ILE A 391 26.43 9.28 -18.72
CA ILE A 391 27.50 10.04 -19.39
C ILE A 391 28.31 9.15 -20.32
N ASN A 392 28.45 7.86 -19.99
CA ASN A 392 29.25 6.89 -20.73
C ASN A 392 28.47 6.08 -21.77
N ALA A 393 27.14 6.24 -21.87
CA ALA A 393 26.27 5.59 -22.85
C ALA A 393 26.06 6.46 -24.09
#